data_ef9c05c0e0b3d5144a341a62e11a06f3
#
_entry.id   ef9c05c0e0b3d5144a341a62e11a06f3
#
_cell.length_a   1.000
_cell.length_b   1.000
_cell.length_c   1.000
_cell.angle_alpha   90.00
_cell.angle_beta   90.00
_cell.angle_gamma   90.00
#
_symmetry.space_group_name_H-M   'P 1'
#
loop_
_entity.id
_entity.type
_entity.pdbx_description
1 polymer ?
#
loop_
_entity_poly.entity_id
_entity_poly.type
_entity_poly.pdbx_seq_one_letter_code
_entity_poly.pdbx_strand_id
1 'polypeptide(L)'
;AFLMSLDEEVDVSRQFSAARWMAMKKPHTFQILMPWFPNGTMDRSDREDDVCTAETLASNFLLIPPVRGTVPVWVLDIHSLQEQNYFPANNVSVRLSTSMNMLQGEFTPEMGAVVLPDDGAEKRYKAHFYNREADRYLYDFIVCGKHRDGDKRHVRVTEGDPRKFERAVIIDDLTRTAGTLIKCKEALQAINPNIKVSAHVAHGDFESREVVERIKAAGFERFYMTNSCPVKAGWVKDDPAFKILSIDKLAVAAIRRGLD
;
A
#
# COMPACT_ATOMS: atom_id res chain seq x y z
N ALA A 1 22.03 -4.60 -3.74
CA ALA A 1 20.86 -3.94 -3.12
C ALA A 1 20.86 -4.18 -1.61
N PHE A 2 20.32 -3.26 -0.85
CA PHE A 2 20.08 -3.37 0.58
C PHE A 2 18.57 -3.38 0.83
N LEU A 3 18.06 -4.43 1.46
CA LEU A 3 16.65 -4.51 1.87
C LEU A 3 16.51 -3.80 3.21
N MET A 4 15.84 -2.65 3.21
CA MET A 4 15.55 -1.86 4.40
C MET A 4 14.14 -2.17 4.88
N SER A 5 14.04 -2.83 6.02
CA SER A 5 12.76 -3.09 6.67
C SER A 5 12.60 -2.10 7.83
N LEU A 6 11.54 -1.32 7.79
CA LEU A 6 11.22 -0.32 8.80
C LEU A 6 9.94 -0.70 9.58
N ASP A 7 9.69 -1.99 9.72
CA ASP A 7 8.60 -2.51 10.56
C ASP A 7 8.86 -2.19 12.04
N GLU A 8 7.81 -2.03 12.84
CA GLU A 8 7.85 -1.55 14.24
C GLU A 8 8.82 -2.30 15.16
N GLU A 9 9.08 -3.58 14.88
CA GLU A 9 10.00 -4.40 15.67
C GLU A 9 11.48 -4.24 15.27
N VAL A 10 11.78 -3.40 14.26
CA VAL A 10 13.13 -3.21 13.74
C VAL A 10 13.70 -1.89 14.20
N ASP A 11 14.93 -1.92 14.70
CA ASP A 11 15.68 -0.71 15.03
C ASP A 11 16.02 0.10 13.76
N VAL A 12 15.22 1.15 13.50
CA VAL A 12 15.37 2.07 12.37
C VAL A 12 16.80 2.63 12.31
N SER A 13 17.40 2.98 13.45
CA SER A 13 18.76 3.53 13.52
C SER A 13 19.80 2.53 13.02
N ARG A 14 19.63 1.24 13.32
CA ARG A 14 20.53 0.18 12.80
C ARG A 14 20.39 0.02 11.28
N GLN A 15 19.17 0.12 10.74
CA GLN A 15 18.96 0.03 9.30
C GLN A 15 19.67 1.17 8.56
N PHE A 16 19.53 2.41 9.02
CA PHE A 16 20.23 3.55 8.44
C PHE A 16 21.74 3.47 8.62
N SER A 17 22.23 3.00 9.77
CA SER A 17 23.66 2.80 10.03
C SER A 17 24.26 1.76 9.07
N ALA A 18 23.55 0.64 8.84
CA ALA A 18 23.98 -0.39 7.89
C ALA A 18 24.01 0.14 6.46
N ALA A 19 22.95 0.82 6.02
CA ALA A 19 22.87 1.41 4.68
C ALA A 19 23.99 2.45 4.47
N ARG A 20 24.23 3.33 5.45
CA ARG A 20 25.33 4.29 5.43
C ARG A 20 26.69 3.59 5.33
N TRP A 21 26.94 2.58 6.13
CA TRP A 21 28.20 1.83 6.11
C TRP A 21 28.45 1.21 4.73
N MET A 22 27.42 0.60 4.13
CA MET A 22 27.50 0.01 2.79
C MET A 22 27.78 1.08 1.72
N ALA A 23 27.12 2.22 1.78
CA ALA A 23 27.35 3.33 0.85
C ALA A 23 28.78 3.89 0.94
N MET A 24 29.33 4.00 2.16
CA MET A 24 30.72 4.45 2.41
C MET A 24 31.77 3.53 1.79
N LYS A 25 31.48 2.26 1.53
CA LYS A 25 32.37 1.33 0.82
C LYS A 25 32.44 1.61 -0.68
N LYS A 26 31.68 2.58 -1.19
CA LYS A 26 31.64 3.02 -2.60
C LYS A 26 31.52 1.84 -3.58
N PRO A 27 30.50 0.96 -3.40
CA PRO A 27 30.31 -0.15 -4.32
C PRO A 27 30.01 0.36 -5.75
N HIS A 28 30.18 -0.50 -6.75
CA HIS A 28 29.87 -0.15 -8.14
C HIS A 28 28.40 0.23 -8.32
N THR A 29 27.50 -0.50 -7.67
CA THR A 29 26.06 -0.24 -7.64
C THR A 29 25.56 -0.35 -6.21
N PHE A 30 24.76 0.59 -5.81
CA PHE A 30 24.09 0.56 -4.52
C PHE A 30 22.68 1.10 -4.66
N GLN A 31 21.72 0.37 -4.18
CA GLN A 31 20.32 0.76 -4.14
C GLN A 31 19.65 0.19 -2.90
N ILE A 32 18.60 0.84 -2.44
CA ILE A 32 17.83 0.47 -1.28
C ILE A 32 16.44 0.03 -1.73
N LEU A 33 16.02 -1.14 -1.25
CA LEU A 33 14.65 -1.62 -1.36
C LEU A 33 13.98 -1.40 -0.02
N MET A 34 13.02 -0.51 0.05
CA MET A 34 12.22 -0.21 1.22
C MET A 34 10.75 -0.52 0.91
N PRO A 35 10.32 -1.77 1.13
CA PRO A 35 8.98 -2.21 0.75
C PRO A 35 7.86 -1.44 1.46
N TRP A 36 8.10 -1.02 2.69
CA TRP A 36 7.17 -0.27 3.51
C TRP A 36 7.81 1.02 4.02
N PHE A 37 7.15 2.15 3.77
CA PHE A 37 7.49 3.45 4.34
C PHE A 37 6.53 3.75 5.49
N PRO A 38 6.93 3.52 6.75
CA PRO A 38 6.07 3.78 7.90
C PRO A 38 5.81 5.28 8.06
N ASN A 39 4.79 5.62 8.84
CA ASN A 39 4.36 7.00 9.07
C ASN A 39 3.78 7.74 7.84
N GLY A 40 3.58 7.06 6.71
CA GLY A 40 2.98 7.67 5.52
C GLY A 40 1.63 8.37 5.78
N THR A 41 0.83 7.86 6.73
CA THR A 41 -0.42 8.51 7.13
C THR A 41 -0.23 9.81 7.92
N MET A 42 1.01 10.13 8.31
CA MET A 42 1.41 11.36 9.00
C MET A 42 2.25 12.24 8.06
N ASP A 43 1.75 12.41 6.84
CA ASP A 43 2.42 13.08 5.72
C ASP A 43 2.27 14.60 5.74
N ARG A 44 1.47 15.15 6.66
CA ARG A 44 1.22 16.59 6.79
C ARG A 44 0.81 16.94 8.21
N SER A 45 0.94 18.25 8.52
CA SER A 45 0.41 18.83 9.75
C SER A 45 -0.94 19.46 9.44
N ASP A 46 -2.02 18.91 9.97
CA ASP A 46 -3.38 19.48 9.86
C ASP A 46 -3.64 20.52 10.97
N ARG A 47 -2.80 20.53 12.03
CA ARG A 47 -2.85 21.45 13.16
C ARG A 47 -1.45 21.98 13.46
N GLU A 48 -1.39 23.12 14.17
CA GLU A 48 -0.12 23.79 14.52
C GLU A 48 0.83 22.90 15.33
N ASP A 49 0.28 22.02 16.16
CA ASP A 49 1.05 21.10 17.03
C ASP A 49 1.33 19.73 16.39
N ASP A 50 0.87 19.47 15.16
CA ASP A 50 1.08 18.20 14.48
C ASP A 50 2.52 18.12 13.94
N VAL A 51 3.14 16.96 14.10
CA VAL A 51 4.46 16.67 13.56
C VAL A 51 4.33 15.77 12.33
N CYS A 52 4.87 16.23 11.20
CA CYS A 52 5.00 15.41 9.99
C CYS A 52 6.12 14.37 10.17
N THR A 53 5.78 13.24 10.76
CA THR A 53 6.78 12.19 11.03
C THR A 53 7.26 11.48 9.77
N ALA A 54 6.50 11.51 8.68
CA ALA A 54 6.93 11.04 7.37
C ALA A 54 8.15 11.85 6.86
N GLU A 55 8.11 13.18 6.96
CA GLU A 55 9.22 14.06 6.59
C GLU A 55 10.45 13.79 7.47
N THR A 56 10.23 13.66 8.79
CA THR A 56 11.31 13.35 9.74
C THR A 56 12.01 12.04 9.38
N LEU A 57 11.25 11.00 9.06
CA LEU A 57 11.79 9.70 8.67
C LEU A 57 12.56 9.79 7.34
N ALA A 58 11.99 10.46 6.34
CA ALA A 58 12.63 10.65 5.03
C ALA A 58 13.94 11.45 5.16
N SER A 59 14.02 12.42 6.07
CA SER A 59 15.22 13.21 6.32
C SER A 59 16.41 12.36 6.80
N ASN A 60 16.18 11.19 7.41
CA ASN A 60 17.28 10.30 7.80
C ASN A 60 18.09 9.78 6.60
N PHE A 61 17.54 9.84 5.38
CA PHE A 61 18.30 9.49 4.17
C PHE A 61 19.45 10.47 3.87
N LEU A 62 19.52 11.64 4.53
CA LEU A 62 20.70 12.51 4.54
C LEU A 62 21.94 11.81 5.10
N LEU A 63 21.75 10.83 5.98
CA LEU A 63 22.84 10.04 6.56
C LEU A 63 23.54 9.12 5.54
N ILE A 64 22.89 8.85 4.40
CA ILE A 64 23.38 7.94 3.37
C ILE A 64 24.09 8.77 2.30
N PRO A 65 25.44 8.69 2.19
CA PRO A 65 26.16 9.45 1.18
C PRO A 65 25.81 8.95 -0.23
N PRO A 66 25.80 9.84 -1.23
CA PRO A 66 25.60 9.44 -2.61
C PRO A 66 26.71 8.49 -3.08
N VAL A 67 26.33 7.53 -3.92
CA VAL A 67 27.25 6.53 -4.49
C VAL A 67 27.17 6.63 -6.01
N ARG A 68 28.17 7.25 -6.63
CA ARG A 68 28.19 7.50 -8.09
C ARG A 68 26.94 8.21 -8.61
N GLY A 69 26.47 9.21 -7.89
CA GLY A 69 25.19 9.88 -8.06
C GLY A 69 24.23 9.54 -6.91
N THR A 70 22.96 9.85 -7.06
CA THR A 70 21.96 9.56 -6.04
C THR A 70 21.73 8.06 -5.89
N VAL A 71 21.45 7.61 -4.65
CA VAL A 71 21.12 6.22 -4.36
C VAL A 71 19.62 5.98 -4.67
N PRO A 72 19.30 5.04 -5.59
CA PRO A 72 17.90 4.68 -5.82
C PRO A 72 17.27 4.05 -4.58
N VAL A 73 16.11 4.58 -4.15
CA VAL A 73 15.30 4.05 -3.06
C VAL A 73 13.95 3.61 -3.63
N TRP A 74 13.70 2.32 -3.66
CA TRP A 74 12.46 1.73 -4.14
C TRP A 74 11.47 1.62 -3.01
N VAL A 75 10.27 2.21 -3.21
CA VAL A 75 9.17 2.19 -2.24
C VAL A 75 7.95 1.59 -2.91
N LEU A 76 7.30 0.65 -2.22
CA LEU A 76 6.05 0.04 -2.68
C LEU A 76 4.86 0.83 -2.13
N ASP A 77 3.90 1.15 -3.01
CA ASP A 77 2.62 1.78 -2.67
C ASP A 77 2.71 2.85 -1.56
N ILE A 78 3.60 3.84 -1.74
CA ILE A 78 3.76 4.97 -0.79
C ILE A 78 2.41 5.65 -0.54
N HIS A 79 2.09 6.02 0.69
CA HIS A 79 0.75 6.51 1.06
C HIS A 79 0.34 7.76 0.30
N SER A 80 1.21 8.73 0.15
CA SER A 80 0.98 9.96 -0.61
C SER A 80 2.12 10.20 -1.59
N LEU A 81 1.79 10.53 -2.85
CA LEU A 81 2.81 10.81 -3.87
C LEU A 81 3.71 12.00 -3.52
N GLN A 82 3.22 12.93 -2.71
CA GLN A 82 4.03 14.08 -2.27
C GLN A 82 5.12 13.70 -1.27
N GLU A 83 5.01 12.58 -0.57
CA GLU A 83 6.05 12.10 0.36
C GLU A 83 7.39 11.86 -0.34
N GLN A 84 7.41 11.56 -1.64
CA GLN A 84 8.66 11.45 -2.39
C GLN A 84 9.50 12.73 -2.33
N ASN A 85 8.87 13.90 -2.11
CA ASN A 85 9.55 15.19 -2.04
C ASN A 85 10.22 15.45 -0.67
N TYR A 86 9.94 14.62 0.33
CA TYR A 86 10.58 14.70 1.65
C TYR A 86 11.98 14.08 1.64
N PHE A 87 12.25 13.22 0.67
CA PHE A 87 13.55 12.59 0.55
C PHE A 87 14.61 13.56 0.02
N PRO A 88 15.84 13.55 0.56
CA PRO A 88 16.90 14.46 0.15
C PRO A 88 17.39 14.16 -1.28
N ALA A 89 16.95 14.94 -2.25
CA ALA A 89 17.18 14.73 -3.68
C ALA A 89 18.66 14.69 -4.09
N ASN A 90 19.56 15.29 -3.31
CA ASN A 90 21.00 15.23 -3.55
C ASN A 90 21.63 13.90 -3.13
N ASN A 91 20.98 13.14 -2.26
CA ASN A 91 21.49 11.88 -1.71
C ASN A 91 20.82 10.67 -2.35
N VAL A 92 19.49 10.73 -2.52
CA VAL A 92 18.70 9.60 -2.97
C VAL A 92 17.74 9.99 -4.08
N SER A 93 17.33 9.02 -4.88
CA SER A 93 16.26 9.15 -5.88
C SER A 93 15.16 8.12 -5.61
N VAL A 94 13.96 8.60 -5.28
CA VAL A 94 12.84 7.73 -4.97
C VAL A 94 12.28 7.11 -6.25
N ARG A 95 12.03 5.80 -6.20
CA ARG A 95 11.44 5.00 -7.27
C ARG A 95 10.18 4.33 -6.72
N LEU A 96 9.02 4.69 -7.25
CA LEU A 96 7.76 4.15 -6.80
C LEU A 96 7.40 2.88 -7.58
N SER A 97 6.80 1.92 -6.89
CA SER A 97 6.20 0.72 -7.47
C SER A 97 4.85 0.44 -6.84
N THR A 98 4.07 -0.45 -7.43
CA THR A 98 2.73 -0.79 -6.96
C THR A 98 2.50 -2.29 -6.93
N SER A 99 1.67 -2.74 -5.99
CA SER A 99 1.19 -4.12 -5.86
C SER A 99 0.02 -4.45 -6.80
N MET A 100 -0.52 -3.48 -7.52
CA MET A 100 -1.73 -3.67 -8.34
C MET A 100 -1.57 -4.77 -9.40
N ASN A 101 -0.40 -4.88 -10.04
CA ASN A 101 -0.14 -5.96 -10.99
C ASN A 101 -0.20 -7.37 -10.36
N MET A 102 0.10 -7.47 -9.07
CA MET A 102 0.00 -8.73 -8.33
C MET A 102 -1.45 -9.08 -8.08
N LEU A 103 -2.27 -8.08 -7.70
CA LEU A 103 -3.71 -8.25 -7.54
C LEU A 103 -4.38 -8.66 -8.86
N GLN A 104 -4.01 -8.04 -9.99
CA GLN A 104 -4.55 -8.38 -11.31
C GLN A 104 -4.31 -9.84 -11.71
N GLY A 105 -3.25 -10.47 -11.18
CA GLY A 105 -3.00 -11.91 -11.34
C GLY A 105 -3.92 -12.80 -10.48
N GLU A 106 -4.62 -12.24 -9.48
CA GLU A 106 -5.47 -12.96 -8.53
C GLU A 106 -6.95 -12.65 -8.71
N PHE A 107 -7.27 -11.45 -9.19
CA PHE A 107 -8.62 -10.98 -9.41
C PHE A 107 -8.69 -10.37 -10.82
N THR A 108 -9.29 -11.09 -11.76
CA THR A 108 -9.39 -10.69 -13.16
C THR A 108 -10.68 -9.90 -13.43
N PRO A 109 -10.78 -9.16 -14.56
CA PRO A 109 -11.96 -8.39 -14.90
C PRO A 109 -13.25 -9.21 -14.94
N GLU A 110 -13.17 -10.47 -15.36
CA GLU A 110 -14.31 -11.37 -15.46
C GLU A 110 -14.83 -11.83 -14.08
N MET A 111 -14.01 -11.68 -13.05
CA MET A 111 -14.39 -12.06 -11.68
C MET A 111 -15.32 -11.04 -11.03
N GLY A 112 -15.22 -9.74 -11.39
CA GLY A 112 -16.05 -8.72 -10.80
C GLY A 112 -15.49 -7.30 -10.88
N ALA A 113 -15.99 -6.42 -10.01
CA ALA A 113 -15.62 -5.00 -9.98
C ALA A 113 -14.48 -4.70 -9.00
N VAL A 114 -13.73 -3.66 -9.32
CA VAL A 114 -12.76 -3.04 -8.39
C VAL A 114 -13.49 -1.95 -7.59
N VAL A 115 -13.33 -1.96 -6.29
CA VAL A 115 -13.95 -0.99 -5.37
C VAL A 115 -12.89 -0.07 -4.79
N LEU A 116 -13.12 1.22 -4.94
CA LEU A 116 -12.28 2.29 -4.44
C LEU A 116 -12.94 2.88 -3.19
N PRO A 117 -12.35 2.72 -2.00
CA PRO A 117 -13.02 3.04 -0.73
C PRO A 117 -13.19 4.54 -0.47
N ASP A 118 -12.46 5.37 -1.21
CA ASP A 118 -12.60 6.84 -1.19
C ASP A 118 -11.95 7.49 -2.42
N ASP A 119 -12.10 8.82 -2.54
CA ASP A 119 -11.57 9.62 -3.65
C ASP A 119 -10.02 9.57 -3.74
N GLY A 120 -9.35 9.34 -2.62
CA GLY A 120 -7.89 9.18 -2.57
C GLY A 120 -7.45 7.91 -3.27
N ALA A 121 -8.09 6.79 -2.95
CA ALA A 121 -7.86 5.51 -3.59
C ALA A 121 -8.22 5.57 -5.09
N GLU A 122 -9.28 6.29 -5.47
CA GLU A 122 -9.64 6.48 -6.88
C GLU A 122 -8.53 7.16 -7.66
N LYS A 123 -8.08 8.32 -7.21
CA LYS A 123 -7.01 9.09 -7.85
C LYS A 123 -5.71 8.30 -7.96
N ARG A 124 -5.44 7.45 -6.99
CA ARG A 124 -4.22 6.67 -6.89
C ARG A 124 -4.22 5.43 -7.76
N TYR A 125 -5.30 4.64 -7.71
CA TYR A 125 -5.29 3.29 -8.25
C TYR A 125 -5.99 3.12 -9.59
N LYS A 126 -7.02 3.92 -9.91
CA LYS A 126 -7.83 3.75 -11.11
C LYS A 126 -6.99 3.68 -12.40
N ALA A 127 -5.95 4.51 -12.51
CA ALA A 127 -5.07 4.55 -13.67
C ALA A 127 -4.27 3.25 -13.91
N HIS A 128 -4.02 2.43 -12.87
CA HIS A 128 -3.32 1.16 -13.01
C HIS A 128 -4.13 0.09 -13.74
N PHE A 129 -5.43 0.29 -13.87
CA PHE A 129 -6.35 -0.61 -14.56
C PHE A 129 -6.70 -0.14 -15.97
N TYR A 130 -6.07 0.94 -16.45
CA TYR A 130 -6.27 1.45 -17.80
C TYR A 130 -5.34 0.75 -18.78
N ASN A 131 -5.94 0.14 -19.82
CA ASN A 131 -5.19 -0.47 -20.91
C ASN A 131 -5.00 0.56 -22.04
N ARG A 132 -3.77 1.00 -22.26
CA ARG A 132 -3.44 2.01 -23.29
C ARG A 132 -3.63 1.51 -24.71
N GLU A 133 -3.44 0.22 -24.96
CA GLU A 133 -3.58 -0.37 -26.30
C GLU A 133 -5.06 -0.49 -26.68
N ALA A 134 -5.91 -0.84 -25.71
CA ALA A 134 -7.34 -0.95 -25.90
C ALA A 134 -8.09 0.38 -25.67
N ASP A 135 -7.39 1.43 -25.22
CA ASP A 135 -7.93 2.76 -24.89
C ASP A 135 -9.15 2.71 -23.93
N ARG A 136 -9.08 1.83 -22.94
CA ARG A 136 -10.16 1.62 -21.97
C ARG A 136 -9.69 1.07 -20.64
N TYR A 137 -10.51 1.23 -19.62
CA TYR A 137 -10.36 0.48 -18.39
C TYR A 137 -10.71 -1.00 -18.61
N LEU A 138 -9.94 -1.89 -17.98
CA LEU A 138 -10.19 -3.34 -18.06
C LEU A 138 -11.23 -3.81 -17.03
N TYR A 139 -11.43 -3.04 -15.96
CA TYR A 139 -12.34 -3.37 -14.87
C TYR A 139 -13.47 -2.35 -14.81
N ASP A 140 -14.61 -2.80 -14.34
CA ASP A 140 -15.67 -1.93 -13.82
C ASP A 140 -15.30 -1.45 -12.42
N PHE A 141 -15.71 -0.21 -12.10
CA PHE A 141 -15.42 0.40 -10.83
C PHE A 141 -16.68 0.69 -10.02
N ILE A 142 -16.54 0.54 -8.70
CA ILE A 142 -17.48 1.05 -7.72
C ILE A 142 -16.68 2.00 -6.83
N VAL A 143 -17.14 3.23 -6.68
CA VAL A 143 -16.48 4.21 -5.81
C VAL A 143 -17.32 4.40 -4.56
N CYS A 144 -16.68 4.37 -3.41
CA CYS A 144 -17.27 4.72 -2.13
C CYS A 144 -16.80 6.11 -1.70
N GLY A 145 -17.65 6.81 -0.98
CA GLY A 145 -17.35 8.12 -0.42
C GLY A 145 -17.66 8.17 1.07
N LYS A 146 -16.88 8.97 1.79
CA LYS A 146 -17.13 9.27 3.21
C LYS A 146 -18.20 10.36 3.29
N HIS A 147 -19.36 10.04 3.89
CA HIS A 147 -20.42 10.99 4.15
C HIS A 147 -20.52 11.25 5.65
N ARG A 148 -20.69 12.52 6.03
CA ARG A 148 -20.95 12.91 7.42
C ARG A 148 -22.42 13.19 7.57
N ASP A 149 -23.06 12.51 8.51
CA ASP A 149 -24.42 12.80 8.96
C ASP A 149 -24.34 13.10 10.47
N GLY A 150 -24.28 14.38 10.80
CA GLY A 150 -23.92 14.84 12.14
C GLY A 150 -22.53 14.35 12.56
N ASP A 151 -22.43 13.70 13.71
CA ASP A 151 -21.16 13.15 14.25
C ASP A 151 -20.81 11.76 13.70
N LYS A 152 -21.69 11.13 12.92
CA LYS A 152 -21.47 9.79 12.40
C LYS A 152 -20.87 9.84 10.99
N ARG A 153 -19.73 9.13 10.82
CA ARG A 153 -19.12 8.91 9.51
C ARG A 153 -19.67 7.63 8.90
N HIS A 154 -20.37 7.77 7.79
CA HIS A 154 -20.89 6.65 7.00
C HIS A 154 -20.11 6.55 5.68
N VAL A 155 -19.95 5.33 5.21
CA VAL A 155 -19.46 5.04 3.85
C VAL A 155 -20.67 4.75 2.97
N ARG A 156 -20.74 5.36 1.78
CA ARG A 156 -21.78 5.11 0.78
C ARG A 156 -21.15 4.85 -0.58
N VAL A 157 -21.80 4.07 -1.40
CA VAL A 157 -21.48 3.97 -2.82
C VAL A 157 -21.89 5.28 -3.50
N THR A 158 -20.92 5.93 -4.15
CA THR A 158 -21.10 7.20 -4.87
C THR A 158 -21.14 7.00 -6.38
N GLU A 159 -20.41 6.00 -6.89
CA GLU A 159 -20.40 5.63 -8.30
C GLU A 159 -20.44 4.11 -8.46
N GLY A 160 -20.96 3.65 -9.59
CA GLY A 160 -21.13 2.23 -9.89
C GLY A 160 -22.39 1.63 -9.24
N ASP A 161 -22.71 0.40 -9.65
CA ASP A 161 -23.89 -0.32 -9.14
C ASP A 161 -23.49 -1.73 -8.67
N PRO A 162 -23.39 -1.99 -7.35
CA PRO A 162 -23.05 -3.30 -6.81
C PRO A 162 -23.94 -4.44 -7.24
N ARG A 163 -25.21 -4.15 -7.66
CA ARG A 163 -26.18 -5.17 -8.09
C ARG A 163 -25.79 -5.86 -9.41
N LYS A 164 -24.87 -5.25 -10.16
CA LYS A 164 -24.38 -5.81 -11.44
C LYS A 164 -23.33 -6.89 -11.27
N PHE A 165 -22.82 -7.09 -10.05
CA PHE A 165 -21.65 -7.94 -9.80
C PHE A 165 -21.95 -8.99 -8.74
N GLU A 166 -21.44 -10.19 -8.96
CA GLU A 166 -21.43 -11.26 -7.95
C GLU A 166 -20.24 -11.11 -6.99
N ARG A 167 -19.16 -10.52 -7.48
CA ARG A 167 -17.91 -10.32 -6.73
C ARG A 167 -17.37 -8.92 -6.89
N ALA A 168 -16.66 -8.48 -5.86
CA ALA A 168 -15.92 -7.22 -5.90
C ALA A 168 -14.67 -7.31 -5.03
N VAL A 169 -13.64 -6.53 -5.37
CA VAL A 169 -12.43 -6.39 -4.55
C VAL A 169 -12.21 -4.94 -4.16
N ILE A 170 -12.20 -4.66 -2.86
CA ILE A 170 -11.85 -3.34 -2.32
C ILE A 170 -10.33 -3.23 -2.32
N ILE A 171 -9.79 -2.11 -2.83
CA ILE A 171 -8.34 -1.87 -2.87
C ILE A 171 -7.96 -0.64 -2.07
N ASP A 172 -6.90 -0.79 -1.26
CA ASP A 172 -6.31 0.31 -0.49
C ASP A 172 -4.79 0.13 -0.42
N ASP A 173 -4.05 1.16 0.00
CA ASP A 173 -2.60 1.04 0.19
C ASP A 173 -2.26 0.30 1.48
N LEU A 174 -2.91 0.65 2.56
CA LEU A 174 -2.65 0.06 3.87
C LEU A 174 -3.93 -0.11 4.68
N THR A 175 -3.83 -0.95 5.68
CA THR A 175 -4.83 -0.98 6.75
C THR A 175 -4.20 -1.21 8.11
N ARG A 176 -4.59 -0.39 9.08
CA ARG A 176 -4.18 -0.52 10.48
C ARG A 176 -5.28 -1.14 11.33
N THR A 177 -6.52 -0.68 11.13
CA THR A 177 -7.69 -1.09 11.92
C THR A 177 -8.73 -1.87 11.12
N ALA A 178 -8.60 -1.95 9.81
CA ALA A 178 -9.56 -2.48 8.84
C ALA A 178 -10.94 -1.76 8.80
N GLY A 179 -11.10 -0.68 9.54
CA GLY A 179 -12.40 -0.03 9.67
C GLY A 179 -12.97 0.51 8.37
N THR A 180 -12.14 1.11 7.50
CA THR A 180 -12.55 1.61 6.18
C THR A 180 -13.01 0.48 5.27
N LEU A 181 -12.25 -0.61 5.20
CA LEU A 181 -12.55 -1.77 4.35
C LEU A 181 -13.85 -2.46 4.80
N ILE A 182 -14.05 -2.62 6.10
CA ILE A 182 -15.27 -3.24 6.66
C ILE A 182 -16.49 -2.39 6.35
N LYS A 183 -16.45 -1.08 6.61
CA LYS A 183 -17.56 -0.17 6.30
C LYS A 183 -17.86 -0.10 4.80
N CYS A 184 -16.82 -0.16 3.96
CA CYS A 184 -17.00 -0.22 2.51
C CYS A 184 -17.72 -1.50 2.10
N LYS A 185 -17.33 -2.66 2.63
CA LYS A 185 -18.02 -3.94 2.43
C LYS A 185 -19.49 -3.88 2.86
N GLU A 186 -19.76 -3.34 4.04
CA GLU A 186 -21.11 -3.17 4.56
C GLU A 186 -21.98 -2.30 3.63
N ALA A 187 -21.41 -1.20 3.09
CA ALA A 187 -22.09 -0.33 2.14
C ALA A 187 -22.45 -1.05 0.82
N LEU A 188 -21.55 -1.91 0.32
CA LEU A 188 -21.83 -2.73 -0.86
C LEU A 188 -22.95 -3.74 -0.60
N GLN A 189 -22.88 -4.43 0.55
CA GLN A 189 -23.85 -5.46 0.94
C GLN A 189 -25.21 -4.89 1.33
N ALA A 190 -25.29 -3.63 1.74
CA ALA A 190 -26.57 -2.94 1.91
C ALA A 190 -27.34 -2.76 0.58
N ILE A 191 -26.63 -2.70 -0.55
CA ILE A 191 -27.23 -2.57 -1.89
C ILE A 191 -27.41 -3.95 -2.54
N ASN A 192 -26.42 -4.84 -2.42
CA ASN A 192 -26.45 -6.21 -2.91
C ASN A 192 -26.05 -7.18 -1.79
N PRO A 193 -27.00 -7.74 -1.01
CA PRO A 193 -26.68 -8.65 0.10
C PRO A 193 -25.90 -9.91 -0.29
N ASN A 194 -25.94 -10.31 -1.57
CA ASN A 194 -25.31 -11.51 -2.06
C ASN A 194 -23.91 -11.28 -2.63
N ILE A 195 -23.44 -10.03 -2.75
CA ILE A 195 -22.13 -9.73 -3.31
C ILE A 195 -21.02 -10.30 -2.41
N LYS A 196 -20.13 -11.06 -3.03
CA LYS A 196 -18.92 -11.57 -2.36
C LYS A 196 -17.83 -10.51 -2.47
N VAL A 197 -17.35 -10.07 -1.32
CA VAL A 197 -16.39 -8.97 -1.25
C VAL A 197 -15.05 -9.47 -0.75
N SER A 198 -14.01 -9.28 -1.56
CA SER A 198 -12.61 -9.43 -1.19
C SER A 198 -12.01 -8.06 -0.87
N ALA A 199 -10.86 -8.05 -0.22
CA ALA A 199 -10.07 -6.83 -0.02
C ALA A 199 -8.61 -7.05 -0.42
N HIS A 200 -7.95 -6.01 -0.90
CA HIS A 200 -6.51 -5.97 -1.13
C HIS A 200 -5.91 -4.74 -0.49
N VAL A 201 -4.82 -4.96 0.24
CA VAL A 201 -3.95 -3.88 0.74
C VAL A 201 -2.50 -4.20 0.40
N ALA A 202 -1.72 -3.18 0.01
CA ALA A 202 -0.29 -3.38 -0.15
C ALA A 202 0.34 -3.67 1.22
N HIS A 203 -0.07 -2.93 2.26
CA HIS A 203 0.53 -2.99 3.58
C HIS A 203 -0.50 -3.40 4.64
N GLY A 204 -0.36 -4.61 5.18
CA GLY A 204 -1.11 -5.04 6.37
C GLY A 204 -0.40 -4.58 7.63
N ASP A 205 -0.45 -3.27 7.93
CA ASP A 205 0.16 -2.65 9.11
C ASP A 205 -0.81 -2.72 10.30
N PHE A 206 -1.23 -3.93 10.67
CA PHE A 206 -2.21 -4.15 11.73
C PHE A 206 -1.71 -3.66 13.09
N GLU A 207 -2.51 -2.84 13.78
CA GLU A 207 -2.20 -2.34 15.13
C GLU A 207 -2.08 -3.46 16.15
N SER A 208 -2.87 -4.53 15.99
CA SER A 208 -2.87 -5.65 16.91
C SER A 208 -3.46 -6.91 16.26
N ARG A 209 -3.35 -8.06 16.91
CA ARG A 209 -3.95 -9.32 16.45
C ARG A 209 -5.48 -9.30 16.45
N GLU A 210 -6.09 -8.47 17.26
CA GLU A 210 -7.56 -8.27 17.28
C GLU A 210 -8.07 -7.71 15.95
N VAL A 211 -7.25 -6.95 15.21
CA VAL A 211 -7.59 -6.49 13.86
C VAL A 211 -7.72 -7.67 12.90
N VAL A 212 -6.84 -8.67 13.01
CA VAL A 212 -6.92 -9.90 12.21
C VAL A 212 -8.24 -10.64 12.48
N GLU A 213 -8.61 -10.80 13.76
CA GLU A 213 -9.88 -11.44 14.12
C GLU A 213 -11.09 -10.63 13.65
N ARG A 214 -11.01 -9.30 13.69
CA ARG A 214 -12.06 -8.44 13.14
C ARG A 214 -12.23 -8.57 11.63
N ILE A 215 -11.13 -8.68 10.87
CA ILE A 215 -11.16 -8.95 9.43
C ILE A 215 -11.84 -10.30 9.14
N LYS A 216 -11.49 -11.33 9.91
CA LYS A 216 -12.10 -12.66 9.79
C LYS A 216 -13.60 -12.62 10.09
N ALA A 217 -13.98 -11.98 11.20
CA ALA A 217 -15.38 -11.81 11.59
C ALA A 217 -16.20 -11.01 10.57
N ALA A 218 -15.57 -10.08 9.86
CA ALA A 218 -16.22 -9.34 8.79
C ALA A 218 -16.56 -10.21 7.57
N GLY A 219 -15.98 -11.40 7.43
CA GLY A 219 -16.33 -12.38 6.39
C GLY A 219 -16.03 -11.89 4.97
N PHE A 220 -14.84 -11.39 4.74
CA PHE A 220 -14.34 -11.20 3.37
C PHE A 220 -14.19 -12.55 2.67
N GLU A 221 -14.50 -12.62 1.37
CA GLU A 221 -14.29 -13.84 0.57
C GLU A 221 -12.79 -14.20 0.53
N ARG A 222 -11.94 -13.17 0.40
CA ARG A 222 -10.47 -13.27 0.49
C ARG A 222 -9.89 -11.93 0.92
N PHE A 223 -8.86 -11.96 1.76
CA PHE A 223 -8.09 -10.79 2.11
C PHE A 223 -6.67 -10.92 1.54
N TYR A 224 -6.38 -10.14 0.50
CA TYR A 224 -5.06 -10.10 -0.13
C TYR A 224 -4.19 -9.03 0.54
N MET A 225 -2.95 -9.35 0.81
CA MET A 225 -1.96 -8.39 1.29
C MET A 225 -0.57 -8.80 0.81
N THR A 226 0.37 -7.87 0.76
CA THR A 226 1.75 -8.23 0.46
C THR A 226 2.52 -8.59 1.75
N ASN A 227 3.73 -9.13 1.59
CA ASN A 227 4.65 -9.35 2.70
C ASN A 227 5.59 -8.15 2.95
N SER A 228 5.17 -6.95 2.57
CA SER A 228 5.93 -5.70 2.82
C SER A 228 6.09 -5.38 4.30
N CYS A 229 5.13 -5.79 5.14
CA CYS A 229 5.19 -5.77 6.60
C CYS A 229 5.38 -7.22 7.09
N PRO A 230 6.62 -7.73 7.16
CA PRO A 230 6.86 -9.16 7.29
C PRO A 230 6.40 -9.73 8.64
N VAL A 231 6.49 -8.96 9.73
CA VAL A 231 6.03 -9.40 11.06
C VAL A 231 4.52 -9.62 11.04
N LYS A 232 3.77 -8.64 10.54
CA LYS A 232 2.29 -8.72 10.46
C LYS A 232 1.83 -9.78 9.45
N ALA A 233 2.54 -9.92 8.32
CA ALA A 233 2.29 -11.01 7.37
C ALA A 233 2.49 -12.38 8.02
N GLY A 234 3.48 -12.52 8.91
CA GLY A 234 3.69 -13.72 9.70
C GLY A 234 2.52 -14.08 10.61
N TRP A 235 1.70 -13.13 11.03
CA TRP A 235 0.53 -13.41 11.88
C TRP A 235 -0.58 -14.18 11.15
N VAL A 236 -0.64 -14.04 9.83
CA VAL A 236 -1.74 -14.56 9.00
C VAL A 236 -1.30 -15.54 7.93
N LYS A 237 -0.02 -15.95 7.90
CA LYS A 237 0.56 -16.78 6.84
C LYS A 237 -0.14 -18.13 6.63
N ASP A 238 -0.68 -18.71 7.70
CA ASP A 238 -1.33 -20.03 7.69
C ASP A 238 -2.87 -19.92 7.78
N ASP A 239 -3.43 -18.68 7.77
CA ASP A 239 -4.87 -18.46 7.86
C ASP A 239 -5.51 -18.44 6.45
N PRO A 240 -6.46 -19.35 6.16
CA PRO A 240 -7.06 -19.47 4.84
C PRO A 240 -7.88 -18.24 4.39
N ALA A 241 -8.28 -17.36 5.31
CA ALA A 241 -8.97 -16.11 4.97
C ALA A 241 -8.03 -15.11 4.27
N PHE A 242 -6.72 -15.25 4.49
CA PHE A 242 -5.70 -14.36 3.94
C PHE A 242 -4.95 -15.00 2.78
N LYS A 243 -4.51 -14.17 1.85
CA LYS A 243 -3.55 -14.55 0.81
C LYS A 243 -2.43 -13.53 0.75
N ILE A 244 -1.23 -13.98 1.12
CA ILE A 244 -0.03 -13.15 1.07
C ILE A 244 0.54 -13.21 -0.35
N LEU A 245 0.70 -12.03 -0.96
CA LEU A 245 1.33 -11.83 -2.25
C LEU A 245 2.80 -11.49 -2.02
N SER A 246 3.71 -12.38 -2.44
CA SER A 246 5.15 -12.13 -2.25
C SER A 246 5.66 -11.02 -3.17
N ILE A 247 6.35 -10.03 -2.60
CA ILE A 247 6.97 -8.94 -3.34
C ILE A 247 8.29 -9.33 -4.02
N ASP A 248 8.74 -10.58 -3.94
CA ASP A 248 10.03 -11.04 -4.44
C ASP A 248 10.25 -10.68 -5.91
N LYS A 249 9.25 -10.91 -6.77
CA LYS A 249 9.33 -10.56 -8.19
C LYS A 249 9.45 -9.06 -8.42
N LEU A 250 8.75 -8.25 -7.64
CA LEU A 250 8.85 -6.79 -7.68
C LEU A 250 10.24 -6.32 -7.22
N ALA A 251 10.77 -6.91 -6.15
CA ALA A 251 12.10 -6.62 -5.63
C ALA A 251 13.19 -6.96 -6.67
N VAL A 252 13.10 -8.13 -7.30
CA VAL A 252 14.04 -8.52 -8.38
C VAL A 252 13.95 -7.57 -9.58
N ALA A 253 12.73 -7.18 -9.99
CA ALA A 253 12.54 -6.23 -11.08
C ALA A 253 13.13 -4.85 -10.74
N ALA A 254 12.94 -4.38 -9.49
CA ALA A 254 13.52 -3.14 -9.00
C ALA A 254 15.06 -3.17 -9.05
N ILE A 255 15.67 -4.27 -8.58
CA ILE A 255 17.13 -4.45 -8.62
C ILE A 255 17.64 -4.38 -10.04
N ARG A 256 17.01 -5.05 -10.99
CA ARG A 256 17.42 -5.06 -12.41
C ARG A 256 17.35 -3.68 -13.05
N ARG A 257 16.27 -2.93 -12.85
CA ARG A 257 16.12 -1.55 -13.36
C ARG A 257 17.11 -0.55 -12.77
N GLY A 258 17.71 -0.83 -11.64
CA GLY A 258 18.74 0.00 -11.03
C GLY A 258 20.16 -0.34 -11.52
N LEU A 259 20.30 -1.34 -12.39
CA LEU A 259 21.56 -1.73 -13.03
C LEU A 259 21.71 -1.14 -14.44
N ASP A 260 20.59 -0.74 -15.06
CA ASP A 260 20.52 -0.02 -16.33
C ASP A 260 20.67 1.50 -16.09
#